data_50a70807eb820b12fb6d7c0e4ef4ab45
#
_entry.id   50a70807eb820b12fb6d7c0e4ef4ab45
#
_cell.length_a   1.000
_cell.length_b   1.000
_cell.length_c   1.000
_cell.angle_alpha   90.00
_cell.angle_beta   90.00
_cell.angle_gamma   90.00
#
_symmetry.space_group_name_H-M   'P 1'
#
loop_
_entity.id
_entity.type
_entity.pdbx_description
1 polymer ?
#
loop_
_entity_poly.entity_id
_entity_poly.type
_entity_poly.pdbx_seq_one_letter_code
_entity_poly.pdbx_strand_id
1 'polypeptide(L)'
;IIYTNGYPTIYKVGREASEAAYFVIQHAIGQPELMKKGASLLKTAVSENKADAQNLAYLTDRIAVFEEKPQLYGTQFDWNENGNLSPNLYDNLTKVNERRKSLGLNTLEEQAEIIRKRAKNENQLPPKDFEKRKQEIKQWKKNVGWTK
;
A
#
# COMPACT_ATOMS: atom_id res chain seq x y z
N ILE A 1 -9.59 -15.96 11.78
CA ILE A 1 -8.44 -16.20 12.69
C ILE A 1 -7.94 -14.89 13.27
N ILE A 2 -7.66 -13.84 12.46
CA ILE A 2 -7.15 -12.55 12.99
C ILE A 2 -8.16 -11.82 13.89
N TYR A 3 -9.45 -12.01 13.69
CA TYR A 3 -10.48 -11.40 14.55
C TYR A 3 -10.49 -11.97 15.98
N THR A 4 -10.08 -13.21 16.13
CA THR A 4 -10.06 -13.92 17.41
C THR A 4 -8.68 -13.89 18.07
N ASN A 5 -7.62 -14.15 17.27
CA ASN A 5 -6.27 -14.37 17.78
C ASN A 5 -5.33 -13.17 17.61
N GLY A 6 -5.79 -12.10 16.97
CA GLY A 6 -5.00 -10.93 16.66
C GLY A 6 -4.05 -11.14 15.48
N TYR A 7 -3.10 -10.23 15.30
CA TYR A 7 -2.14 -10.29 14.20
C TYR A 7 -1.20 -11.51 14.36
N PRO A 8 -0.95 -12.28 13.29
CA PRO A 8 -0.03 -13.42 13.31
C PRO A 8 1.43 -12.94 13.25
N THR A 9 1.96 -12.53 14.38
CA THR A 9 3.35 -12.08 14.51
C THR A 9 4.33 -13.24 14.36
N ILE A 10 5.61 -12.92 14.07
CA ILE A 10 6.69 -13.92 13.98
C ILE A 10 6.78 -14.77 15.25
N TYR A 11 6.54 -14.15 16.40
CA TYR A 11 6.56 -14.85 17.71
C TYR A 11 5.44 -15.86 17.89
N LYS A 12 4.28 -15.64 17.24
CA LYS A 12 3.13 -16.54 17.33
C LYS A 12 3.16 -17.68 16.33
N VAL A 13 3.61 -17.41 15.11
CA VAL A 13 3.43 -18.33 13.98
C VAL A 13 4.71 -18.63 13.20
N GLY A 14 5.82 -17.99 13.55
CA GLY A 14 7.08 -18.06 12.79
C GLY A 14 7.14 -17.05 11.64
N ARG A 15 8.34 -16.84 11.11
CA ARG A 15 8.61 -15.82 10.08
C ARG A 15 7.81 -16.06 8.80
N GLU A 16 7.93 -17.23 8.23
CA GLU A 16 7.31 -17.59 6.95
C GLU A 16 5.78 -17.42 6.99
N ALA A 17 5.13 -17.92 8.04
CA ALA A 17 3.69 -17.80 8.19
C ALA A 17 3.25 -16.34 8.46
N SER A 18 4.06 -15.56 9.17
CA SER A 18 3.80 -14.14 9.40
C SER A 18 3.90 -13.33 8.11
N GLU A 19 4.91 -13.57 7.29
CA GLU A 19 5.08 -12.93 5.98
C GLU A 19 3.96 -13.31 5.01
N ALA A 20 3.58 -14.58 4.98
CA ALA A 20 2.44 -15.05 4.18
C ALA A 20 1.12 -14.39 4.61
N ALA A 21 0.88 -14.24 5.90
CA ALA A 21 -0.31 -13.56 6.41
C ALA A 21 -0.35 -12.07 6.01
N TYR A 22 0.78 -11.37 6.09
CA TYR A 22 0.89 -10.00 5.62
C TYR A 22 0.59 -9.90 4.13
N PHE A 23 1.16 -10.79 3.31
CA PHE A 23 0.91 -10.85 1.87
C PHE A 23 -0.59 -11.04 1.55
N VAL A 24 -1.26 -11.96 2.24
CA VAL A 24 -2.70 -12.20 2.07
C VAL A 24 -3.52 -10.95 2.43
N ILE A 25 -3.22 -10.31 3.56
CA ILE A 25 -3.93 -9.10 3.99
C ILE A 25 -3.74 -7.96 2.99
N GLN A 26 -2.52 -7.75 2.52
CA GLN A 26 -2.19 -6.70 1.56
C GLN A 26 -2.92 -6.88 0.21
N HIS A 27 -3.19 -8.12 -0.18
CA HIS A 27 -3.87 -8.47 -1.44
C HIS A 27 -5.37 -8.70 -1.30
N ALA A 28 -5.94 -8.60 -0.09
CA ALA A 28 -7.38 -8.74 0.15
C ALA A 28 -8.17 -7.49 -0.28
N ILE A 29 -7.89 -6.98 -1.48
CA ILE A 29 -8.40 -5.69 -1.97
C ILE A 29 -9.92 -5.64 -2.15
N GLY A 30 -10.55 -6.78 -2.35
CA GLY A 30 -12.02 -6.90 -2.40
C GLY A 30 -12.68 -7.01 -1.03
N GLN A 31 -11.93 -6.90 0.06
CA GLN A 31 -12.41 -7.05 1.44
C GLN A 31 -11.91 -5.89 2.33
N PRO A 32 -12.49 -4.68 2.17
CA PRO A 32 -12.06 -3.48 2.89
C PRO A 32 -11.96 -3.67 4.41
N GLU A 33 -12.95 -4.29 5.01
CA GLU A 33 -12.99 -4.50 6.47
C GLU A 33 -11.86 -5.42 6.96
N LEU A 34 -11.53 -6.46 6.19
CA LEU A 34 -10.40 -7.34 6.51
C LEU A 34 -9.06 -6.59 6.44
N MET A 35 -8.85 -5.80 5.39
CA MET A 35 -7.62 -5.00 5.25
C MET A 35 -7.48 -3.97 6.37
N LYS A 36 -8.55 -3.25 6.69
CA LYS A 36 -8.57 -2.25 7.78
C LYS A 36 -8.34 -2.91 9.15
N LYS A 37 -8.97 -4.04 9.40
CA LYS A 37 -8.75 -4.81 10.63
C LYS A 37 -7.32 -5.30 10.72
N GLY A 38 -6.78 -5.85 9.63
CA GLY A 38 -5.38 -6.25 9.54
C GLY A 38 -4.41 -5.10 9.83
N ALA A 39 -4.67 -3.92 9.27
CA ALA A 39 -3.85 -2.72 9.51
C ALA A 39 -3.90 -2.28 10.98
N SER A 40 -5.08 -2.28 11.59
CA SER A 40 -5.24 -1.94 13.02
C SER A 40 -4.45 -2.89 13.93
N LEU A 41 -4.53 -4.19 13.66
CA LEU A 41 -3.81 -5.21 14.44
C LEU A 41 -2.29 -5.15 14.18
N LEU A 42 -1.88 -4.88 12.94
CA LEU A 42 -0.48 -4.68 12.58
C LEU A 42 0.11 -3.45 13.28
N LYS A 43 -0.65 -2.36 13.35
CA LYS A 43 -0.25 -1.15 14.08
C LYS A 43 0.04 -1.45 15.55
N THR A 44 -0.80 -2.21 16.22
CA THR A 44 -0.57 -2.65 17.59
C THR A 44 0.70 -3.51 17.69
N ALA A 45 0.87 -4.49 16.80
CA ALA A 45 2.06 -5.33 16.77
C ALA A 45 3.35 -4.54 16.54
N VAL A 46 3.32 -3.52 15.68
CA VAL A 46 4.47 -2.61 15.45
C VAL A 46 4.78 -1.81 16.71
N SER A 47 3.78 -1.27 17.39
CA SER A 47 3.96 -0.52 18.64
C SER A 47 4.58 -1.37 19.76
N GLU A 48 4.38 -2.68 19.71
CA GLU A 48 4.95 -3.66 20.62
C GLU A 48 6.30 -4.24 20.14
N ASN A 49 6.87 -3.71 19.07
CA ASN A 49 8.09 -4.20 18.41
C ASN A 49 8.01 -5.67 17.95
N LYS A 50 6.81 -6.13 17.57
CA LYS A 50 6.54 -7.51 17.14
C LYS A 50 6.28 -7.64 15.64
N ALA A 51 6.37 -6.55 14.89
CA ALA A 51 6.16 -6.52 13.45
C ALA A 51 6.94 -5.38 12.79
N ASP A 52 7.10 -5.47 11.47
CA ASP A 52 7.86 -4.51 10.69
C ASP A 52 7.03 -3.24 10.42
N ALA A 53 7.55 -2.09 10.84
CA ALA A 53 6.94 -0.79 10.59
C ALA A 53 6.85 -0.43 9.10
N GLN A 54 7.75 -0.93 8.26
CA GLN A 54 7.67 -0.73 6.81
C GLN A 54 6.42 -1.44 6.24
N ASN A 55 6.12 -2.64 6.68
CA ASN A 55 4.90 -3.35 6.27
C ASN A 55 3.64 -2.58 6.64
N LEU A 56 3.61 -1.98 7.81
CA LEU A 56 2.50 -1.11 8.23
C LEU A 56 2.37 0.12 7.32
N ALA A 57 3.48 0.75 6.97
CA ALA A 57 3.49 1.90 6.06
C ALA A 57 2.89 1.55 4.69
N TYR A 58 3.32 0.45 4.09
CA TYR A 58 2.79 -0.05 2.80
C TYR A 58 1.29 -0.35 2.86
N LEU A 59 0.84 -1.03 3.91
CA LEU A 59 -0.58 -1.38 4.07
C LEU A 59 -1.43 -0.14 4.32
N THR A 60 -0.96 0.79 5.14
CA THR A 60 -1.64 2.07 5.42
C THR A 60 -1.82 2.89 4.14
N ASP A 61 -0.78 3.04 3.35
CA ASP A 61 -0.84 3.78 2.09
C ASP A 61 -1.75 3.11 1.07
N ARG A 62 -1.71 1.78 0.99
CA ARG A 62 -2.58 1.02 0.09
C ARG A 62 -4.06 1.23 0.41
N ILE A 63 -4.41 1.20 1.67
CA ILE A 63 -5.77 1.51 2.14
C ILE A 63 -6.13 2.95 1.79
N ALA A 64 -5.24 3.91 2.05
CA ALA A 64 -5.46 5.33 1.72
C ALA A 64 -5.77 5.52 0.22
N VAL A 65 -5.03 4.86 -0.68
CA VAL A 65 -5.28 4.91 -2.13
C VAL A 65 -6.67 4.37 -2.47
N PHE A 66 -7.09 3.25 -1.89
CA PHE A 66 -8.43 2.71 -2.14
C PHE A 66 -9.53 3.59 -1.58
N GLU A 67 -9.30 4.26 -0.45
CA GLU A 67 -10.23 5.22 0.13
C GLU A 67 -10.17 6.62 -0.51
N GLU A 68 -9.32 6.82 -1.53
CA GLU A 68 -9.10 8.11 -2.20
C GLU A 68 -8.57 9.20 -1.25
N LYS A 69 -7.78 8.79 -0.27
CA LYS A 69 -7.12 9.65 0.70
C LYS A 69 -5.62 9.80 0.39
N PRO A 70 -4.98 10.90 0.82
CA PRO A 70 -3.55 11.06 0.66
C PRO A 70 -2.73 9.98 1.38
N GLN A 71 -1.72 9.46 0.71
CA GLN A 71 -0.71 8.59 1.31
C GLN A 71 0.17 9.38 2.29
N LEU A 72 0.67 8.69 3.29
CA LEU A 72 1.63 9.24 4.26
C LEU A 72 3.09 8.95 3.89
N TYR A 73 3.35 7.87 3.17
CA TYR A 73 4.71 7.40 2.85
C TYR A 73 5.01 7.33 1.35
N GLY A 74 4.01 7.55 0.50
CA GLY A 74 4.18 7.52 -0.95
C GLY A 74 4.62 6.15 -1.50
N THR A 75 4.15 5.06 -0.90
CA THR A 75 4.57 3.70 -1.29
C THR A 75 3.82 3.13 -2.48
N GLN A 76 2.65 3.68 -2.83
CA GLN A 76 1.79 3.19 -3.90
C GLN A 76 1.91 4.08 -5.14
N PHE A 77 2.15 3.44 -6.28
CA PHE A 77 2.32 4.08 -7.59
C PHE A 77 1.31 3.55 -8.58
N ASP A 78 0.96 4.38 -9.55
CA ASP A 78 0.14 3.99 -10.69
C ASP A 78 0.50 4.85 -11.92
N TRP A 79 0.00 4.45 -13.08
CA TRP A 79 0.11 5.21 -14.31
C TRP A 79 -0.71 6.50 -14.21
N ASN A 80 -0.11 7.61 -14.59
CA ASN A 80 -0.82 8.87 -14.73
C ASN A 80 -1.31 9.08 -16.17
N GLU A 81 -2.05 10.15 -16.40
CA GLU A 81 -2.62 10.52 -17.69
C GLU A 81 -1.58 10.75 -18.78
N ASN A 82 -0.33 11.04 -18.41
CA ASN A 82 0.80 11.25 -19.34
C ASN A 82 1.56 9.95 -19.64
N GLY A 83 1.08 8.81 -19.15
CA GLY A 83 1.73 7.52 -19.38
C GLY A 83 2.99 7.29 -18.54
N ASN A 84 3.14 7.99 -17.43
CA ASN A 84 4.25 7.83 -16.48
C ASN A 84 3.79 7.17 -15.19
N LEU A 85 4.60 6.26 -14.65
CA LEU A 85 4.40 5.78 -13.29
C LEU A 85 4.73 6.88 -12.30
N SER A 86 3.76 7.19 -11.46
CA SER A 86 3.85 8.26 -10.48
C SER A 86 3.21 7.83 -9.15
N PRO A 87 3.66 8.37 -8.02
CA PRO A 87 2.99 8.07 -6.74
C PRO A 87 1.53 8.54 -6.81
N ASN A 88 0.63 7.73 -6.27
CA ASN A 88 -0.73 8.18 -6.02
C ASN A 88 -0.73 9.39 -5.07
N LEU A 89 -1.85 10.06 -4.94
CA LEU A 89 -1.98 11.26 -4.10
C LEU A 89 -1.29 11.06 -2.74
N TYR A 90 -0.44 12.00 -2.36
CA TYR A 90 0.21 12.06 -1.05
C TYR A 90 0.03 13.45 -0.43
N ASP A 91 0.28 13.58 0.88
CA ASP A 91 -0.03 14.82 1.62
C ASP A 91 0.97 15.95 1.35
N ASN A 92 2.23 15.73 1.67
CA ASN A 92 3.29 16.74 1.53
C ASN A 92 4.64 16.06 1.33
N LEU A 93 5.37 16.43 0.30
CA LEU A 93 6.62 15.78 -0.08
C LEU A 93 7.67 15.79 1.04
N THR A 94 7.84 16.91 1.72
CA THR A 94 8.80 17.02 2.84
C THR A 94 8.43 16.05 3.96
N LYS A 95 7.16 16.05 4.37
CA LYS A 95 6.66 15.14 5.41
C LYS A 95 6.73 13.67 4.99
N VAL A 96 6.40 13.36 3.74
CA VAL A 96 6.56 12.01 3.19
C VAL A 96 8.01 11.56 3.30
N ASN A 97 8.97 12.39 2.87
CA ASN A 97 10.38 12.03 2.93
C ASN A 97 10.92 11.92 4.36
N GLU A 98 10.45 12.74 5.30
CA GLU A 98 10.77 12.60 6.72
C GLU A 98 10.28 11.26 7.28
N ARG A 99 9.03 10.88 7.00
CA ARG A 99 8.46 9.59 7.42
C ARG A 99 9.19 8.41 6.77
N ARG A 100 9.50 8.50 5.49
CA ARG A 100 10.28 7.48 4.78
C ARG A 100 11.65 7.29 5.42
N LYS A 101 12.36 8.37 5.68
CA LYS A 101 13.66 8.35 6.36
C LYS A 101 13.58 7.67 7.73
N SER A 102 12.53 7.93 8.52
CA SER A 102 12.34 7.32 9.84
C SER A 102 12.18 5.80 9.78
N LEU A 103 11.79 5.25 8.62
CA LEU A 103 11.63 3.82 8.37
C LEU A 103 12.80 3.20 7.59
N GLY A 104 13.86 3.96 7.33
CA GLY A 104 14.99 3.50 6.53
C GLY A 104 14.69 3.36 5.04
N LEU A 105 13.66 4.04 4.55
CA LEU A 105 13.32 4.09 3.13
C LEU A 105 14.03 5.26 2.44
N ASN A 106 14.33 5.09 1.14
CA ASN A 106 14.84 6.15 0.27
C ASN A 106 13.81 7.28 0.08
N THR A 107 14.22 8.39 -0.51
CA THR A 107 13.29 9.49 -0.83
C THR A 107 12.24 9.04 -1.84
N LEU A 108 11.11 9.75 -1.89
CA LEU A 108 10.06 9.46 -2.85
C LEU A 108 10.54 9.65 -4.29
N GLU A 109 11.38 10.67 -4.51
CA GLU A 109 11.96 10.96 -5.82
C GLU A 109 12.87 9.83 -6.30
N GLU A 110 13.75 9.34 -5.45
CA GLU A 110 14.62 8.20 -5.75
C GLU A 110 13.79 6.93 -6.02
N GLN A 111 12.76 6.70 -5.24
CA GLN A 111 11.88 5.56 -5.45
C GLN A 111 11.11 5.64 -6.77
N ALA A 112 10.66 6.83 -7.15
CA ALA A 112 10.00 7.05 -8.44
C ALA A 112 10.92 6.71 -9.63
N GLU A 113 12.19 7.11 -9.55
CA GLU A 113 13.18 6.77 -10.57
C GLU A 113 13.42 5.25 -10.67
N ILE A 114 13.55 4.59 -9.52
CA ILE A 114 13.72 3.13 -9.46
C ILE A 114 12.54 2.40 -10.11
N ILE A 115 11.31 2.79 -9.76
CA ILE A 115 10.08 2.18 -10.28
C ILE A 115 9.96 2.40 -11.79
N ARG A 116 10.22 3.62 -12.29
CA ARG A 116 10.18 3.93 -13.72
C ARG A 116 11.23 3.17 -14.52
N LYS A 117 12.44 3.06 -13.98
CA LYS A 117 13.53 2.28 -14.60
C LYS A 117 13.17 0.80 -14.67
N ARG A 118 12.63 0.24 -13.59
CA ARG A 118 12.16 -1.15 -13.56
C ARG A 118 11.07 -1.40 -14.60
N ALA A 119 10.05 -0.55 -14.63
CA ALA A 119 8.96 -0.67 -15.59
C ALA A 119 9.45 -0.62 -17.04
N LYS A 120 10.42 0.25 -17.34
CA LYS A 120 11.05 0.32 -18.66
C LYS A 120 11.82 -0.97 -18.99
N ASN A 121 12.60 -1.49 -18.05
CA ASN A 121 13.36 -2.72 -18.25
C ASN A 121 12.46 -3.95 -18.42
N GLU A 122 11.30 -3.96 -17.78
CA GLU A 122 10.28 -5.02 -17.86
C GLU A 122 9.29 -4.82 -19.00
N ASN A 123 9.49 -3.81 -19.85
CA ASN A 123 8.59 -3.45 -20.97
C ASN A 123 7.13 -3.25 -20.51
N GLN A 124 6.90 -2.72 -19.32
CA GLN A 124 5.57 -2.36 -18.86
C GLN A 124 5.07 -1.14 -19.61
N LEU A 125 3.82 -1.21 -20.06
CA LEU A 125 3.19 -0.15 -20.82
C LEU A 125 2.02 0.49 -20.04
N PRO A 126 1.79 1.80 -20.22
CA PRO A 126 0.62 2.45 -19.66
C PRO A 126 -0.68 1.88 -20.26
N PRO A 127 -1.82 2.04 -19.58
CA PRO A 127 -3.10 1.60 -20.11
C PRO A 127 -3.41 2.31 -21.43
N LYS A 128 -4.00 1.59 -22.38
CA LYS A 128 -4.36 2.13 -23.70
C LYS A 128 -5.45 3.21 -23.61
N ASP A 129 -6.39 3.03 -22.67
CA ASP A 129 -7.47 3.97 -22.39
C ASP A 129 -7.45 4.29 -20.89
N PHE A 130 -6.79 5.38 -20.56
CA PHE A 130 -6.61 5.83 -19.18
C PHE A 130 -7.95 6.20 -18.53
N GLU A 131 -8.82 6.91 -19.25
CA GLU A 131 -10.11 7.34 -18.70
C GLU A 131 -11.06 6.16 -18.44
N LYS A 132 -11.11 5.22 -19.37
CA LYS A 132 -11.89 3.98 -19.18
C LYS A 132 -11.42 3.21 -17.95
N ARG A 133 -10.11 2.99 -17.83
CA ARG A 133 -9.51 2.32 -16.67
C ARG A 133 -9.83 3.04 -15.36
N LYS A 134 -9.73 4.37 -15.36
CA LYS A 134 -10.05 5.21 -14.19
C LYS A 134 -11.51 5.03 -13.74
N GLN A 135 -12.45 5.02 -14.69
CA GLN A 135 -13.87 4.81 -14.40
C GLN A 135 -14.14 3.39 -13.90
N GLU A 136 -13.52 2.38 -14.48
CA GLU A 136 -13.62 0.98 -14.04
C GLU A 136 -13.11 0.80 -12.60
N ILE A 137 -11.97 1.38 -12.26
CA ILE A 137 -11.41 1.35 -10.90
C ILE A 137 -12.34 2.07 -9.92
N LYS A 138 -12.86 3.24 -10.30
CA LYS A 138 -13.80 4.00 -9.46
C LYS A 138 -15.07 3.20 -9.17
N GLN A 139 -15.63 2.57 -10.19
CA GLN A 139 -16.83 1.74 -10.03
C GLN A 139 -16.54 0.50 -9.18
N TRP A 140 -15.40 -0.14 -9.40
CA TRP A 140 -14.98 -1.29 -8.59
C TRP A 140 -14.83 -0.91 -7.11
N LYS A 141 -14.15 0.19 -6.78
CA LYS A 141 -14.02 0.68 -5.40
C LYS A 141 -15.37 0.84 -4.71
N LYS A 142 -16.33 1.42 -5.43
CA LYS A 142 -17.70 1.60 -4.94
C LYS A 142 -18.39 0.25 -4.72
N ASN A 143 -18.28 -0.67 -5.67
CA ASN A 143 -18.94 -1.99 -5.60
C ASN A 143 -18.45 -2.83 -4.41
N VAL A 144 -17.17 -2.76 -4.08
CA VAL A 144 -16.60 -3.55 -2.96
C VAL A 144 -16.61 -2.81 -1.62
N GLY A 145 -17.02 -1.54 -1.59
CA GLY A 145 -17.21 -0.77 -0.35
C GLY A 145 -16.03 0.09 0.10
N TRP A 146 -15.06 0.38 -0.76
CA TRP A 146 -13.98 1.33 -0.44
C TRP A 146 -14.46 2.78 -0.42
N THR A 147 -15.36 3.11 -1.33
CA THR A 147 -15.98 4.45 -1.46
C THR A 147 -17.51 4.33 -1.51
N LYS A 148 -18.18 5.44 -1.28
CA LYS A 148 -19.65 5.52 -1.33
C LYS A 148 -20.21 5.74 -2.74
#